data_8b53c05fc8ded36a7c0bd044bb94982a
#
_entry.id   8b53c05fc8ded36a7c0bd044bb94982a
#
_cell.length_a   1.000
_cell.length_b   1.000
_cell.length_c   1.000
_cell.angle_alpha   90.00
_cell.angle_beta   90.00
_cell.angle_gamma   90.00
#
_symmetry.space_group_name_H-M   'P 1'
#
loop_
_entity.id
_entity.type
_entity.pdbx_description
1 polymer ?
#
loop_
_entity_poly.entity_id
_entity_poly.type
_entity_poly.pdbx_seq_one_letter_code
_entity_poly.pdbx_strand_id
1 'polypeptide(L)'
;MGTNGELALITGSGIFATSAAAGPAFEGGNLSCGMAALPGAISQVKIEADGVKTTTIGGAPPVGICGSGVIEAVAGLLRAGVLDTTGRLRSADEISSNLANRLTTIGGETAFILHRDARGEVYLSQQDIRQVQLAKAAVRAGMEVLFQRARIRPGELDGMVLTGSFGSRLEPEGLKNVGIFSEIMVEICSFVSDGAVAGVEKALCTPRGLEAVDRLAASIRVVPLSCTPAFEKHFLEQMNFPKTEI
;
A
#
# COMPACT_ATOMS: atom_id res chain seq x y z
N MET A 1 4.32 -2.24 -6.68
CA MET A 1 4.27 -0.91 -6.06
C MET A 1 5.57 -0.71 -5.32
N GLY A 2 6.22 0.40 -5.53
CA GLY A 2 7.46 0.81 -4.87
C GLY A 2 7.41 2.33 -4.69
N THR A 3 8.52 3.01 -4.80
CA THR A 3 8.60 4.49 -4.79
C THR A 3 7.63 5.11 -5.80
N ASN A 4 7.43 4.42 -6.93
CA ASN A 4 6.35 4.67 -7.86
C ASN A 4 5.40 3.47 -7.94
N GLY A 5 4.12 3.75 -8.19
CA GLY A 5 3.11 2.75 -8.51
C GLY A 5 2.78 2.84 -10.00
N GLU A 6 3.32 1.92 -10.80
CA GLU A 6 2.95 1.79 -12.21
C GLU A 6 1.56 1.14 -12.31
N LEU A 7 0.69 1.80 -13.04
CA LEU A 7 -0.69 1.38 -13.25
C LEU A 7 -0.96 1.23 -14.73
N ALA A 8 -1.56 0.11 -15.12
CA ALA A 8 -2.02 -0.12 -16.50
C ALA A 8 -3.46 -0.60 -16.48
N LEU A 9 -4.28 -0.03 -17.36
CA LEU A 9 -5.67 -0.38 -17.56
C LEU A 9 -5.88 -0.79 -19.01
N ILE A 10 -6.26 -2.05 -19.22
CA ILE A 10 -6.52 -2.64 -20.52
C ILE A 10 -8.03 -2.68 -20.74
N THR A 11 -8.48 -2.12 -21.84
CA THR A 11 -9.91 -2.07 -22.22
C THR A 11 -10.07 -2.44 -23.68
N GLY A 12 -11.30 -2.65 -24.13
CA GLY A 12 -11.61 -2.82 -25.56
C GLY A 12 -11.21 -1.60 -26.44
N SER A 13 -11.05 -0.40 -25.84
CA SER A 13 -10.63 0.82 -26.53
C SER A 13 -9.13 1.06 -26.55
N GLY A 14 -8.34 0.23 -25.85
CA GLY A 14 -6.87 0.32 -25.81
C GLY A 14 -6.28 0.18 -24.41
N ILE A 15 -4.99 0.44 -24.33
CA ILE A 15 -4.21 0.35 -23.09
C ILE A 15 -3.90 1.78 -22.61
N PHE A 16 -4.24 2.05 -21.35
CA PHE A 16 -3.90 3.28 -20.66
C PHE A 16 -2.90 2.97 -19.55
N ALA A 17 -1.86 3.76 -19.41
CA ALA A 17 -0.88 3.58 -18.35
C ALA A 17 -0.49 4.90 -17.71
N THR A 18 -0.12 4.83 -16.44
CA THR A 18 0.41 5.96 -15.69
C THR A 18 1.37 5.49 -14.60
N SER A 19 2.13 6.40 -14.04
CA SER A 19 3.00 6.18 -12.89
C SER A 19 2.64 7.18 -11.79
N ALA A 20 2.22 6.69 -10.63
CA ALA A 20 1.90 7.48 -9.47
C ALA A 20 3.11 7.56 -8.54
N ALA A 21 3.55 8.76 -8.21
CA ALA A 21 4.65 8.99 -7.24
C ALA A 21 4.16 8.71 -5.81
N ALA A 22 4.20 7.45 -5.40
CA ALA A 22 3.73 7.00 -4.10
C ALA A 22 4.71 7.31 -2.96
N GLY A 23 5.99 7.53 -3.27
CA GLY A 23 7.04 7.60 -2.27
C GLY A 23 7.41 6.22 -1.69
N PRO A 24 8.47 6.13 -0.88
CA PRO A 24 9.05 4.86 -0.47
C PRO A 24 8.38 4.19 0.74
N ALA A 25 7.28 4.72 1.28
CA ALA A 25 6.65 4.20 2.49
C ALA A 25 6.27 2.71 2.40
N PHE A 26 5.79 2.27 1.24
CA PHE A 26 5.45 0.86 1.01
C PHE A 26 6.67 -0.05 0.82
N GLU A 27 7.87 0.50 0.69
CA GLU A 27 9.14 -0.23 0.72
C GLU A 27 9.80 -0.19 2.11
N GLY A 28 9.15 0.43 3.10
CA GLY A 28 9.71 0.70 4.42
C GLY A 28 10.65 1.90 4.45
N GLY A 29 10.70 2.68 3.38
CA GLY A 29 11.51 3.91 3.33
C GLY A 29 10.79 5.11 3.94
N ASN A 30 11.55 6.06 4.47
CA ASN A 30 11.05 7.28 5.13
C ASN A 30 10.08 7.03 6.29
N LEU A 31 10.22 5.89 6.97
CA LEU A 31 9.49 5.54 8.18
C LEU A 31 10.48 5.37 9.34
N SER A 32 10.07 5.72 10.53
CA SER A 32 10.92 5.74 11.74
C SER A 32 11.59 4.39 12.02
N CYS A 33 10.83 3.31 11.95
CA CYS A 33 11.33 1.94 12.11
C CYS A 33 11.26 1.13 10.81
N GLY A 34 11.17 1.83 9.67
CA GLY A 34 11.03 1.18 8.37
C GLY A 34 12.31 0.49 7.90
N MET A 35 12.16 -0.65 7.25
CA MET A 35 13.28 -1.38 6.65
C MET A 35 12.83 -2.22 5.45
N ALA A 36 13.79 -2.64 4.64
CA ALA A 36 13.56 -3.60 3.58
C ALA A 36 13.05 -4.94 4.13
N ALA A 37 12.42 -5.75 3.27
CA ALA A 37 11.88 -7.08 3.63
C ALA A 37 13.00 -8.11 3.85
N LEU A 38 13.80 -7.92 4.90
CA LEU A 38 14.96 -8.75 5.31
C LEU A 38 14.64 -9.48 6.63
N PRO A 39 15.45 -10.49 7.04
CA PRO A 39 15.28 -11.14 8.33
C PRO A 39 15.20 -10.14 9.48
N GLY A 40 14.22 -10.33 10.37
CA GLY A 40 13.92 -9.41 11.49
C GLY A 40 12.95 -8.27 11.15
N ALA A 41 12.61 -8.05 9.88
CA ALA A 41 11.53 -7.12 9.54
C ALA A 41 10.17 -7.70 9.92
N ILE A 42 9.36 -6.94 10.67
CA ILE A 42 7.96 -7.26 10.90
C ILE A 42 7.23 -7.22 9.55
N SER A 43 6.70 -8.35 9.11
CA SER A 43 6.00 -8.51 7.84
C SER A 43 4.49 -8.71 8.02
N GLN A 44 4.05 -9.14 9.22
CA GLN A 44 2.64 -9.28 9.57
C GLN A 44 2.37 -8.69 10.94
N VAL A 45 1.22 -8.05 11.08
CA VAL A 45 0.77 -7.42 12.33
C VAL A 45 -0.70 -7.74 12.55
N LYS A 46 -1.01 -8.37 13.67
CA LYS A 46 -2.37 -8.62 14.11
C LYS A 46 -2.65 -7.83 15.38
N ILE A 47 -3.59 -6.89 15.31
CA ILE A 47 -4.00 -6.05 16.43
C ILE A 47 -5.33 -6.58 16.97
N GLU A 48 -5.34 -6.95 18.23
CA GLU A 48 -6.48 -7.44 19.01
C GLU A 48 -6.73 -6.49 20.19
N ALA A 49 -7.91 -6.53 20.81
CA ALA A 49 -8.29 -5.60 21.87
C ALA A 49 -7.31 -5.62 23.07
N ASP A 50 -6.65 -6.73 23.33
CA ASP A 50 -5.74 -6.95 24.44
C ASP A 50 -4.25 -6.91 24.07
N GLY A 51 -3.92 -6.78 22.79
CA GLY A 51 -2.52 -6.71 22.40
C GLY A 51 -2.23 -6.72 20.90
N VAL A 52 -0.93 -6.80 20.60
CA VAL A 52 -0.38 -6.83 19.24
C VAL A 52 0.48 -8.07 19.09
N LYS A 53 0.22 -8.85 18.06
CA LYS A 53 1.05 -9.98 17.61
C LYS A 53 1.77 -9.61 16.34
N THR A 54 3.07 -9.87 16.28
CA THR A 54 3.91 -9.58 15.11
C THR A 54 4.59 -10.84 14.62
N THR A 55 4.70 -10.97 13.29
CA THR A 55 5.48 -12.02 12.64
C THR A 55 6.62 -11.37 11.86
N THR A 56 7.83 -11.89 12.01
CA THR A 56 9.02 -11.37 11.30
C THR A 56 9.46 -12.31 10.18
N ILE A 57 10.12 -11.74 9.20
CA ILE A 57 10.77 -12.51 8.15
C ILE A 57 11.90 -13.33 8.77
N GLY A 58 11.93 -14.64 8.44
CA GLY A 58 12.94 -15.57 8.92
C GLY A 58 12.83 -15.93 10.41
N GLY A 59 11.78 -15.52 11.11
CA GLY A 59 11.61 -15.78 12.54
C GLY A 59 12.65 -15.11 13.45
N ALA A 60 13.46 -14.20 12.91
CA ALA A 60 14.41 -13.43 13.68
C ALA A 60 13.71 -12.39 14.58
N PRO A 61 14.34 -11.97 15.67
CA PRO A 61 13.78 -10.94 16.55
C PRO A 61 13.46 -9.65 15.78
N PRO A 62 12.33 -8.97 16.10
CA PRO A 62 11.95 -7.74 15.44
C PRO A 62 12.99 -6.63 15.59
N VAL A 63 13.41 -6.03 14.46
CA VAL A 63 14.34 -4.88 14.44
C VAL A 63 13.79 -3.71 13.63
N GLY A 64 12.69 -3.91 12.90
CA GLY A 64 12.02 -2.89 12.11
C GLY A 64 10.76 -3.46 11.46
N ILE A 65 10.16 -2.71 10.55
CA ILE A 65 8.92 -3.07 9.87
C ILE A 65 9.07 -2.87 8.36
N CYS A 66 8.67 -3.86 7.56
CA CYS A 66 8.65 -3.72 6.10
C CYS A 66 7.24 -3.32 5.62
N GLY A 67 7.14 -3.00 4.34
CA GLY A 67 5.92 -2.42 3.77
C GLY A 67 4.64 -3.24 3.98
N SER A 68 4.69 -4.58 3.90
CA SER A 68 3.52 -5.41 4.19
C SER A 68 3.08 -5.27 5.64
N GLY A 69 4.04 -5.29 6.58
CA GLY A 69 3.77 -5.07 8.00
C GLY A 69 3.17 -3.68 8.27
N VAL A 70 3.64 -2.65 7.58
CA VAL A 70 3.09 -1.28 7.71
C VAL A 70 1.62 -1.24 7.29
N ILE A 71 1.27 -1.82 6.15
CA ILE A 71 -0.12 -1.86 5.66
C ILE A 71 -1.01 -2.59 6.65
N GLU A 72 -0.60 -3.77 7.14
CA GLU A 72 -1.37 -4.53 8.13
C GLU A 72 -1.48 -3.81 9.47
N ALA A 73 -0.40 -3.16 9.93
CA ALA A 73 -0.42 -2.38 11.16
C ALA A 73 -1.42 -1.22 11.06
N VAL A 74 -1.37 -0.42 9.98
CA VAL A 74 -2.30 0.68 9.77
C VAL A 74 -3.75 0.18 9.65
N ALA A 75 -3.99 -0.88 8.88
CA ALA A 75 -5.31 -1.50 8.78
C ALA A 75 -5.81 -2.01 10.15
N GLY A 76 -4.93 -2.63 10.94
CA GLY A 76 -5.24 -3.08 12.29
C GLY A 76 -5.55 -1.94 13.26
N LEU A 77 -4.79 -0.85 13.22
CA LEU A 77 -5.02 0.34 14.05
C LEU A 77 -6.35 1.04 13.72
N LEU A 78 -6.73 1.09 12.44
CA LEU A 78 -8.03 1.58 12.00
C LEU A 78 -9.17 0.72 12.56
N ARG A 79 -9.10 -0.61 12.39
CA ARG A 79 -10.12 -1.53 12.91
C ARG A 79 -10.24 -1.47 14.42
N ALA A 80 -9.12 -1.33 15.13
CA ALA A 80 -9.09 -1.24 16.60
C ALA A 80 -9.50 0.15 17.12
N GLY A 81 -9.78 1.12 16.26
CA GLY A 81 -10.14 2.48 16.64
C GLY A 81 -9.02 3.27 17.30
N VAL A 82 -7.77 2.82 17.19
CA VAL A 82 -6.58 3.55 17.67
C VAL A 82 -6.19 4.66 16.68
N LEU A 83 -6.41 4.41 15.42
CA LEU A 83 -6.24 5.36 14.33
C LEU A 83 -7.63 5.76 13.81
N ASP A 84 -7.89 7.05 13.67
CA ASP A 84 -9.12 7.52 13.05
C ASP A 84 -8.99 7.65 11.51
N THR A 85 -10.12 7.86 10.84
CA THR A 85 -10.15 7.96 9.38
C THR A 85 -9.37 9.15 8.83
N THR A 86 -9.11 10.18 9.63
CA THR A 86 -8.27 11.31 9.22
C THR A 86 -6.77 10.97 9.30
N GLY A 87 -6.43 9.80 9.83
CA GLY A 87 -5.06 9.37 10.06
C GLY A 87 -4.43 9.95 11.31
N ARG A 88 -5.24 10.39 12.27
CA ARG A 88 -4.76 10.82 13.59
C ARG A 88 -4.71 9.61 14.52
N LEU A 89 -3.56 9.37 15.13
CA LEU A 89 -3.45 8.48 16.29
C LEU A 89 -4.21 9.13 17.46
N ARG A 90 -5.18 8.41 18.02
CA ARG A 90 -5.94 8.87 19.17
C ARG A 90 -5.06 8.92 20.41
N SER A 91 -5.42 9.77 21.37
CA SER A 91 -4.79 9.78 22.68
C SER A 91 -5.20 8.58 23.54
N ALA A 92 -4.41 8.25 24.55
CA ALA A 92 -4.65 7.06 25.37
C ALA A 92 -6.01 7.11 26.10
N ASP A 93 -6.50 8.29 26.47
CA ASP A 93 -7.80 8.50 27.12
C ASP A 93 -9.00 8.32 26.16
N GLU A 94 -8.76 8.36 24.84
CA GLU A 94 -9.78 8.08 23.83
C GLU A 94 -9.94 6.57 23.51
N ILE A 95 -9.08 5.71 24.10
CA ILE A 95 -9.03 4.27 23.79
C ILE A 95 -9.41 3.46 25.01
N SER A 96 -10.50 2.69 24.92
CA SER A 96 -11.03 1.91 26.02
C SER A 96 -10.40 0.52 26.20
N SER A 97 -9.46 0.11 25.34
CA SER A 97 -8.78 -1.18 25.37
C SER A 97 -7.36 -1.08 25.91
N ASN A 98 -6.72 -2.23 26.19
CA ASN A 98 -5.32 -2.29 26.60
C ASN A 98 -4.33 -1.71 25.56
N LEU A 99 -4.78 -1.44 24.35
CA LEU A 99 -3.98 -0.79 23.32
C LEU A 99 -3.58 0.64 23.70
N ALA A 100 -4.32 1.30 24.58
CA ALA A 100 -3.95 2.61 25.16
C ALA A 100 -2.52 2.60 25.75
N ASN A 101 -2.10 1.50 26.37
CA ASN A 101 -0.78 1.35 26.98
C ASN A 101 0.38 1.25 25.97
N ARG A 102 0.06 1.15 24.67
CA ARG A 102 1.04 1.12 23.59
C ARG A 102 1.25 2.48 22.93
N LEU A 103 0.46 3.47 23.31
CA LEU A 103 0.67 4.85 22.89
C LEU A 103 1.76 5.49 23.75
N THR A 104 2.62 6.23 23.09
CA THR A 104 3.74 6.94 23.72
C THR A 104 4.08 8.19 22.92
N THR A 105 5.00 8.99 23.43
CA THR A 105 5.56 10.14 22.72
C THR A 105 7.03 9.86 22.42
N ILE A 106 7.42 9.87 21.16
CA ILE A 106 8.80 9.69 20.69
C ILE A 106 9.15 10.88 19.80
N GLY A 107 10.24 11.55 20.13
CA GLY A 107 10.67 12.74 19.37
C GLY A 107 9.66 13.90 19.36
N GLY A 108 8.76 13.96 20.34
CA GLY A 108 7.69 14.98 20.39
C GLY A 108 6.41 14.60 19.62
N GLU A 109 6.37 13.44 19.00
CA GLU A 109 5.22 12.94 18.23
C GLU A 109 4.54 11.75 18.92
N THR A 110 3.22 11.62 18.73
CA THR A 110 2.50 10.41 19.14
C THR A 110 2.96 9.23 18.32
N ALA A 111 3.24 8.11 18.98
CA ALA A 111 3.64 6.85 18.37
C ALA A 111 2.90 5.68 19.00
N PHE A 112 2.67 4.63 18.20
CA PHE A 112 2.09 3.37 18.65
C PHE A 112 3.14 2.26 18.58
N ILE A 113 3.40 1.59 19.72
CA ILE A 113 4.41 0.54 19.86
C ILE A 113 3.85 -0.78 19.36
N LEU A 114 4.45 -1.32 18.29
CA LEU A 114 4.14 -2.64 17.75
C LEU A 114 4.85 -3.75 18.50
N HIS A 115 6.14 -3.52 18.81
CA HIS A 115 6.99 -4.47 19.54
C HIS A 115 7.93 -3.73 20.49
N ARG A 116 8.18 -4.32 21.67
CA ARG A 116 9.18 -3.82 22.64
C ARG A 116 9.84 -5.00 23.31
N ASP A 117 11.18 -5.01 23.31
CA ASP A 117 12.00 -5.94 24.08
C ASP A 117 13.28 -5.24 24.62
N ALA A 118 14.20 -6.02 25.21
CA ALA A 118 15.44 -5.48 25.75
C ALA A 118 16.39 -4.84 24.71
N ARG A 119 16.17 -5.08 23.41
CA ARG A 119 16.96 -4.54 22.31
C ARG A 119 16.41 -3.22 21.76
N GLY A 120 15.15 -2.91 22.04
CA GLY A 120 14.53 -1.69 21.57
C GLY A 120 13.04 -1.83 21.27
N GLU A 121 12.56 -0.87 20.52
CA GLU A 121 11.15 -0.76 20.19
C GLU A 121 10.98 -0.63 18.67
N VAL A 122 9.93 -1.26 18.14
CA VAL A 122 9.44 -1.02 16.78
C VAL A 122 8.07 -0.36 16.90
N TYR A 123 7.92 0.79 16.30
CA TYR A 123 6.72 1.62 16.42
C TYR A 123 6.35 2.27 15.08
N LEU A 124 5.14 2.80 15.01
CA LEU A 124 4.70 3.75 13.97
C LEU A 124 4.39 5.09 14.63
N SER A 125 5.05 6.14 14.15
CA SER A 125 4.79 7.51 14.57
C SER A 125 3.61 8.12 13.81
N GLN A 126 3.11 9.26 14.29
CA GLN A 126 2.09 10.04 13.57
C GLN A 126 2.60 10.44 12.17
N GLN A 127 3.87 10.77 12.03
CA GLN A 127 4.49 11.10 10.75
C GLN A 127 4.55 9.91 9.81
N ASP A 128 4.84 8.70 10.32
CA ASP A 128 4.83 7.47 9.52
C ASP A 128 3.43 7.21 8.93
N ILE A 129 2.37 7.41 9.73
CA ILE A 129 0.99 7.32 9.24
C ILE A 129 0.73 8.33 8.10
N ARG A 130 1.26 9.56 8.19
CA ARG A 130 1.12 10.55 7.12
C ARG A 130 1.83 10.10 5.84
N GLN A 131 3.00 9.47 5.93
CA GLN A 131 3.68 8.90 4.77
C GLN A 131 2.83 7.82 4.08
N VAL A 132 2.20 6.94 4.87
CA VAL A 132 1.27 5.92 4.34
C VAL A 132 0.06 6.56 3.66
N GLN A 133 -0.52 7.63 4.24
CA GLN A 133 -1.64 8.34 3.64
C GLN A 133 -1.28 8.95 2.28
N LEU A 134 -0.13 9.62 2.19
CA LEU A 134 0.36 10.19 0.92
C LEU A 134 0.55 9.09 -0.13
N ALA A 135 1.21 7.99 0.24
CA ALA A 135 1.49 6.88 -0.67
C ALA A 135 0.20 6.24 -1.20
N LYS A 136 -0.74 5.90 -0.29
CA LYS A 136 -2.00 5.27 -0.67
C LYS A 136 -2.88 6.19 -1.52
N ALA A 137 -2.91 7.49 -1.19
CA ALA A 137 -3.69 8.48 -1.93
C ALA A 137 -3.16 8.65 -3.36
N ALA A 138 -1.84 8.67 -3.54
CA ALA A 138 -1.23 8.79 -4.86
C ALA A 138 -1.60 7.61 -5.77
N VAL A 139 -1.48 6.37 -5.25
CA VAL A 139 -1.83 5.16 -6.01
C VAL A 139 -3.32 5.14 -6.35
N ARG A 140 -4.18 5.38 -5.37
CA ARG A 140 -5.63 5.38 -5.57
C ARG A 140 -6.07 6.48 -6.54
N ALA A 141 -5.55 7.69 -6.41
CA ALA A 141 -5.84 8.79 -7.33
C ALA A 141 -5.40 8.47 -8.77
N GLY A 142 -4.25 7.81 -8.93
CA GLY A 142 -3.81 7.33 -10.24
C GLY A 142 -4.79 6.35 -10.87
N MET A 143 -5.35 5.41 -10.08
CA MET A 143 -6.41 4.49 -10.54
C MET A 143 -7.66 5.26 -10.97
N GLU A 144 -8.14 6.22 -10.16
CA GLU A 144 -9.34 7.02 -10.47
C GLU A 144 -9.16 7.82 -11.77
N VAL A 145 -7.97 8.39 -12.00
CA VAL A 145 -7.67 9.10 -13.24
C VAL A 145 -7.70 8.14 -14.44
N LEU A 146 -7.18 6.91 -14.31
CA LEU A 146 -7.25 5.90 -15.36
C LEU A 146 -8.69 5.49 -15.67
N PHE A 147 -9.52 5.23 -14.64
CA PHE A 147 -10.94 4.91 -14.79
C PHE A 147 -11.69 6.03 -15.50
N GLN A 148 -11.48 7.27 -15.05
CA GLN A 148 -12.08 8.44 -15.69
C GLN A 148 -11.67 8.57 -17.15
N ARG A 149 -10.38 8.36 -17.46
CA ARG A 149 -9.86 8.46 -18.83
C ARG A 149 -10.39 7.38 -19.76
N ALA A 150 -10.52 6.16 -19.24
CA ALA A 150 -11.08 5.03 -19.98
C ALA A 150 -12.62 5.02 -19.99
N ARG A 151 -13.27 5.85 -19.18
CA ARG A 151 -14.73 5.93 -19.01
C ARG A 151 -15.32 4.60 -18.53
N ILE A 152 -14.66 3.95 -17.59
CA ILE A 152 -15.14 2.74 -16.93
C ILE A 152 -15.24 2.97 -15.41
N ARG A 153 -16.02 2.13 -14.74
CA ARG A 153 -16.14 2.10 -13.28
C ARG A 153 -15.41 0.89 -12.72
N PRO A 154 -14.96 0.92 -11.46
CA PRO A 154 -14.30 -0.23 -10.84
C PRO A 154 -15.07 -1.55 -10.94
N GLY A 155 -16.42 -1.50 -10.86
CA GLY A 155 -17.28 -2.68 -10.99
C GLY A 155 -17.39 -3.26 -12.41
N GLU A 156 -16.79 -2.62 -13.41
CA GLU A 156 -16.73 -3.11 -14.80
C GLU A 156 -15.39 -3.78 -15.13
N LEU A 157 -14.52 -3.96 -14.11
CA LEU A 157 -13.28 -4.71 -14.27
C LEU A 157 -13.53 -6.21 -14.28
N ASP A 158 -13.02 -6.91 -15.28
CA ASP A 158 -13.07 -8.37 -15.38
C ASP A 158 -11.99 -9.06 -14.50
N GLY A 159 -10.92 -8.35 -14.18
CA GLY A 159 -9.81 -8.87 -13.37
C GLY A 159 -8.81 -7.78 -13.03
N MET A 160 -8.06 -8.04 -11.97
CA MET A 160 -6.96 -7.20 -11.49
C MET A 160 -5.71 -8.04 -11.28
N VAL A 161 -4.59 -7.56 -11.75
CA VAL A 161 -3.29 -8.23 -11.56
C VAL A 161 -2.39 -7.31 -10.75
N LEU A 162 -1.97 -7.79 -9.59
CA LEU A 162 -0.93 -7.17 -8.78
C LEU A 162 0.40 -7.86 -9.08
N THR A 163 1.44 -7.11 -9.36
CA THR A 163 2.76 -7.66 -9.67
C THR A 163 3.88 -6.88 -8.98
N GLY A 164 5.06 -7.47 -8.94
CA GLY A 164 6.27 -6.93 -8.31
C GLY A 164 6.64 -7.68 -7.04
N SER A 165 7.89 -7.53 -6.59
CA SER A 165 8.43 -8.22 -5.41
C SER A 165 7.69 -7.90 -4.10
N PHE A 166 7.16 -6.70 -3.99
CA PHE A 166 6.37 -6.26 -2.84
C PHE A 166 4.98 -6.90 -2.81
N GLY A 167 4.33 -7.05 -3.96
CA GLY A 167 2.95 -7.56 -4.06
C GLY A 167 2.76 -9.00 -3.60
N SER A 168 3.80 -9.85 -3.65
CA SER A 168 3.73 -11.27 -3.26
C SER A 168 3.41 -11.50 -1.78
N ARG A 169 3.50 -10.46 -0.95
CA ARG A 169 3.29 -10.51 0.49
C ARG A 169 2.16 -9.60 0.96
N LEU A 170 1.47 -8.95 0.03
CA LEU A 170 0.35 -8.09 0.34
C LEU A 170 -0.97 -8.87 0.28
N GLU A 171 -1.70 -8.83 1.36
CA GLU A 171 -3.07 -9.31 1.38
C GLU A 171 -3.98 -8.25 0.72
N PRO A 172 -4.79 -8.60 -0.30
CA PRO A 172 -5.72 -7.67 -0.93
C PRO A 172 -6.66 -6.98 0.06
N GLU A 173 -7.09 -7.69 1.11
CA GLU A 173 -7.87 -7.14 2.21
C GLU A 173 -7.14 -6.00 2.94
N GLY A 174 -5.84 -6.12 3.17
CA GLY A 174 -5.03 -5.05 3.75
C GLY A 174 -5.05 -3.79 2.90
N LEU A 175 -4.94 -3.95 1.57
CA LEU A 175 -5.02 -2.86 0.61
C LEU A 175 -6.40 -2.19 0.58
N LYS A 176 -7.48 -2.96 0.73
CA LYS A 176 -8.84 -2.43 0.88
C LYS A 176 -8.98 -1.65 2.17
N ASN A 177 -8.54 -2.23 3.28
CA ASN A 177 -8.68 -1.62 4.60
C ASN A 177 -7.93 -0.29 4.74
N VAL A 178 -6.85 -0.07 3.99
CA VAL A 178 -6.17 1.23 3.92
C VAL A 178 -6.71 2.13 2.78
N GLY A 179 -7.66 1.66 1.98
CA GLY A 179 -8.35 2.44 0.94
C GLY A 179 -7.60 2.54 -0.39
N ILE A 180 -6.71 1.61 -0.70
CA ILE A 180 -6.11 1.49 -2.04
C ILE A 180 -7.07 0.73 -2.96
N PHE A 181 -7.63 -0.39 -2.49
CA PHE A 181 -8.59 -1.20 -3.24
C PHE A 181 -10.03 -0.91 -2.80
N SER A 182 -10.97 -1.16 -3.70
CA SER A 182 -12.39 -1.32 -3.40
C SER A 182 -12.72 -2.80 -3.17
N GLU A 183 -13.91 -3.10 -2.64
CA GLU A 183 -14.37 -4.49 -2.41
C GLU A 183 -14.23 -5.36 -3.66
N ILE A 184 -14.78 -4.90 -4.79
CA ILE A 184 -14.71 -5.65 -6.05
C ILE A 184 -13.28 -5.93 -6.51
N MET A 185 -12.33 -5.01 -6.24
CA MET A 185 -10.93 -5.23 -6.61
C MET A 185 -10.28 -6.36 -5.81
N VAL A 186 -10.71 -6.58 -4.56
CA VAL A 186 -10.25 -7.70 -3.73
C VAL A 186 -10.71 -9.04 -4.34
N GLU A 187 -11.98 -9.13 -4.72
CA GLU A 187 -12.58 -10.35 -5.26
C GLU A 187 -11.93 -10.80 -6.59
N ILE A 188 -11.55 -9.85 -7.44
CA ILE A 188 -10.99 -10.12 -8.77
C ILE A 188 -9.47 -10.03 -8.82
N CYS A 189 -8.80 -9.81 -7.66
CA CYS A 189 -7.36 -9.64 -7.58
C CYS A 189 -6.64 -10.98 -7.73
N SER A 190 -5.65 -11.00 -8.60
CA SER A 190 -4.68 -12.07 -8.73
C SER A 190 -3.26 -11.52 -8.58
N PHE A 191 -2.33 -12.39 -8.23
CA PHE A 191 -0.93 -12.00 -8.07
C PHE A 191 -0.03 -12.73 -9.06
N VAL A 192 0.88 -11.99 -9.69
CA VAL A 192 1.95 -12.52 -10.55
C VAL A 192 3.28 -12.03 -10.02
N SER A 193 4.11 -12.96 -9.54
CA SER A 193 5.46 -12.60 -9.08
C SER A 193 6.32 -12.13 -10.26
N ASP A 194 7.13 -11.11 -10.02
CA ASP A 194 8.16 -10.65 -10.94
C ASP A 194 7.69 -10.44 -12.39
N GLY A 195 6.47 -9.93 -12.57
CA GLY A 195 5.82 -9.81 -13.89
C GLY A 195 6.65 -9.07 -14.93
N ALA A 196 7.45 -8.08 -14.51
CA ALA A 196 8.36 -7.38 -15.43
C ALA A 196 9.45 -8.34 -15.98
N VAL A 197 10.07 -9.15 -15.11
CA VAL A 197 11.07 -10.15 -15.50
C VAL A 197 10.44 -11.22 -16.39
N ALA A 198 9.29 -11.75 -15.98
CA ALA A 198 8.53 -12.73 -16.78
C ALA A 198 8.17 -12.18 -18.17
N GLY A 199 7.85 -10.89 -18.27
CA GLY A 199 7.61 -10.21 -19.54
C GLY A 199 8.86 -10.16 -20.43
N VAL A 200 10.01 -9.85 -19.86
CA VAL A 200 11.31 -9.85 -20.57
C VAL A 200 11.68 -11.27 -21.04
N GLU A 201 11.58 -12.26 -20.15
CA GLU A 201 11.83 -13.68 -20.51
C GLU A 201 10.93 -14.13 -21.66
N LYS A 202 9.63 -13.82 -21.60
CA LYS A 202 8.67 -14.13 -22.65
C LYS A 202 9.07 -13.46 -23.98
N ALA A 203 9.49 -12.19 -23.94
CA ALA A 203 9.92 -11.47 -25.14
C ALA A 203 11.17 -12.10 -25.76
N LEU A 204 12.15 -12.48 -24.96
CA LEU A 204 13.39 -13.10 -25.42
C LEU A 204 13.18 -14.52 -25.97
N CYS A 205 12.26 -15.29 -25.39
CA CYS A 205 11.97 -16.68 -25.77
C CYS A 205 10.93 -16.80 -26.92
N THR A 206 10.30 -15.69 -27.33
CA THR A 206 9.29 -15.71 -28.39
C THR A 206 9.89 -15.23 -29.72
N PRO A 207 9.65 -15.89 -30.85
CA PRO A 207 10.06 -15.37 -32.15
C PRO A 207 9.52 -13.96 -32.39
N ARG A 208 10.40 -13.01 -32.71
CA ARG A 208 10.06 -11.58 -32.88
C ARG A 208 9.45 -10.93 -31.62
N GLY A 209 9.75 -11.47 -30.42
CA GLY A 209 9.18 -10.98 -29.17
C GLY A 209 9.58 -9.54 -28.86
N LEU A 210 10.80 -9.11 -29.16
CA LEU A 210 11.21 -7.71 -29.00
C LEU A 210 10.38 -6.76 -29.86
N GLU A 211 10.14 -7.12 -31.13
CA GLU A 211 9.25 -6.31 -32.00
C GLU A 211 7.80 -6.28 -31.48
N ALA A 212 7.36 -7.36 -30.83
CA ALA A 212 6.04 -7.37 -30.19
C ALA A 212 5.99 -6.41 -28.99
N VAL A 213 7.07 -6.31 -28.20
CA VAL A 213 7.20 -5.34 -27.12
C VAL A 213 7.18 -3.91 -27.66
N ASP A 214 7.90 -3.62 -28.75
CA ASP A 214 7.90 -2.29 -29.36
C ASP A 214 6.49 -1.89 -29.84
N ARG A 215 5.77 -2.82 -30.50
CA ARG A 215 4.38 -2.59 -30.92
C ARG A 215 3.46 -2.36 -29.73
N LEU A 216 3.62 -3.15 -28.63
CA LEU A 216 2.86 -2.98 -27.40
C LEU A 216 3.13 -1.60 -26.81
N ALA A 217 4.39 -1.23 -26.65
CA ALA A 217 4.78 0.08 -26.12
C ALA A 217 4.20 1.24 -26.94
N ALA A 218 4.24 1.13 -28.28
CA ALA A 218 3.64 2.14 -29.16
C ALA A 218 2.11 2.22 -29.07
N SER A 219 1.43 1.17 -28.57
CA SER A 219 -0.03 1.13 -28.40
C SER A 219 -0.49 1.71 -27.06
N ILE A 220 0.40 1.90 -26.09
CA ILE A 220 0.08 2.40 -24.76
C ILE A 220 -0.16 3.91 -24.81
N ARG A 221 -1.30 4.33 -24.27
CA ARG A 221 -1.64 5.73 -24.06
C ARG A 221 -1.20 6.14 -22.65
N VAL A 222 -0.11 6.88 -22.56
CA VAL A 222 0.38 7.41 -21.28
C VAL A 222 -0.55 8.53 -20.80
N VAL A 223 -1.00 8.42 -19.57
CA VAL A 223 -1.87 9.40 -18.90
C VAL A 223 -1.04 10.18 -17.89
N PRO A 224 -0.78 11.48 -18.10
CA PRO A 224 -0.02 12.28 -17.15
C PRO A 224 -0.84 12.52 -15.87
N LEU A 225 -0.19 12.46 -14.72
CA LEU A 225 -0.78 12.78 -13.41
C LEU A 225 -0.30 14.13 -12.88
N SER A 226 0.99 14.41 -13.02
CA SER A 226 1.62 15.62 -12.46
C SER A 226 0.95 16.90 -12.97
N CYS A 227 0.64 17.81 -12.03
CA CYS A 227 0.03 19.12 -12.30
C CYS A 227 -1.31 19.03 -13.06
N THR A 228 -2.04 17.91 -12.93
CA THR A 228 -3.37 17.81 -13.52
C THR A 228 -4.46 18.00 -12.47
N PRO A 229 -5.47 18.88 -12.72
CA PRO A 229 -6.55 19.12 -11.75
C PRO A 229 -7.30 17.85 -11.35
N ALA A 230 -7.42 16.89 -12.28
CA ALA A 230 -8.09 15.61 -12.01
C ALA A 230 -7.32 14.79 -10.96
N PHE A 231 -5.99 14.69 -11.08
CA PHE A 231 -5.18 13.97 -10.11
C PHE A 231 -5.18 14.67 -8.75
N GLU A 232 -5.00 16.00 -8.73
CA GLU A 232 -4.99 16.78 -7.48
C GLU A 232 -6.31 16.60 -6.72
N LYS A 233 -7.44 16.69 -7.42
CA LYS A 233 -8.77 16.46 -6.84
C LYS A 233 -8.87 15.06 -6.20
N HIS A 234 -8.58 14.01 -6.99
CA HIS A 234 -8.66 12.64 -6.49
C HIS A 234 -7.65 12.37 -5.38
N PHE A 235 -6.45 12.95 -5.45
CA PHE A 235 -5.45 12.82 -4.41
C PHE A 235 -5.95 13.34 -3.05
N LEU A 236 -6.55 14.52 -3.03
CA LEU A 236 -7.13 15.09 -1.81
C LEU A 236 -8.32 14.27 -1.30
N GLU A 237 -9.21 13.82 -2.19
CA GLU A 237 -10.35 12.96 -1.84
C GLU A 237 -9.90 11.64 -1.21
N GLN A 238 -8.76 11.11 -1.64
CA GLN A 238 -8.22 9.83 -1.18
C GLN A 238 -7.26 9.95 0.01
N MET A 239 -7.03 11.12 0.59
CA MET A 239 -6.13 11.28 1.74
C MET A 239 -6.63 10.55 3.00
N ASN A 240 -7.93 10.64 3.27
CA ASN A 240 -8.51 9.97 4.42
C ASN A 240 -8.55 8.45 4.22
N PHE A 241 -8.46 7.71 5.31
CA PHE A 241 -8.71 6.27 5.31
C PHE A 241 -10.22 5.99 5.17
N PRO A 242 -10.61 4.82 4.65
CA PRO A 242 -12.02 4.45 4.58
C PRO A 242 -12.62 4.32 5.99
N LYS A 243 -13.93 4.50 6.08
CA LYS A 243 -14.65 4.12 7.31
C LYS A 243 -14.60 2.60 7.43
N THR A 244 -14.08 2.11 8.52
CA THR A 244 -14.16 0.68 8.84
C THR A 244 -15.59 0.40 9.28
N GLU A 245 -16.31 -0.47 8.59
CA GLU A 245 -17.55 -1.03 9.10
C GLU A 245 -17.18 -1.93 10.29
N ILE A 246 -17.65 -1.56 11.48
CA ILE A 246 -17.45 -2.29 12.74
C ILE A 246 -18.55 -3.35 12.84
#